data_b70142e3e7714aa5dec7248db930d174
#
_entry.id   b70142e3e7714aa5dec7248db930d174
#
_cell.length_a   1.000
_cell.length_b   1.000
_cell.length_c   1.000
_cell.angle_alpha   90.00
_cell.angle_beta   90.00
_cell.angle_gamma   90.00
#
_symmetry.space_group_name_H-M   'P 1'
#
loop_
_entity.id
_entity.type
_entity.pdbx_description
1 polymer ?
#
loop_
_entity_poly.entity_id
_entity_poly.type
_entity_poly.pdbx_seq_one_letter_code
_entity_poly.pdbx_strand_id
1 'polypeptide(L)'
;MALADHSPVDVSNAREPSWLSRHWGVLLAVAALITVLLLPTPTGLPIAGQRTLAILAFAVIIWMTEALDYAVSAIVIAALMAFLLGFSHNPANPKVLMGTSAALTLAFNGFANTALVLVASALFLAAAMTSTGLDKRIALNILARVGTETRNVVIGTILVGFVIAFLVPSTTARVACLVPITLGIISAFGVNRKSAFAGMLMITTVQTASIWNVGIKTAAAQNMVAIGFIEKAFGKTITWLDWLVAAAPFGILMSIALYFVMTLMMPPEIKSVPGGRDAIRKSLDDLGPMKLSEKKLLVISLTLLACWATEGVLHSFDTSTTTITAVALMLMPGIGIMTWKEAQPKIPWGTVILFGIGISQIGRAHV
;
A
#
# COMPACT_ATOMS: atom_id res chain seq x y z
N MET A 1 14.56 -3.00 46.59
CA MET A 1 13.70 -4.12 46.14
C MET A 1 12.26 -3.66 46.30
N ALA A 2 11.71 -2.99 45.31
CA ALA A 2 10.32 -2.52 45.27
C ALA A 2 9.68 -3.24 44.09
N LEU A 3 8.74 -4.11 44.39
CA LEU A 3 7.92 -4.84 43.40
C LEU A 3 7.07 -3.82 42.67
N ALA A 4 7.23 -3.76 41.36
CA ALA A 4 6.36 -2.97 40.48
C ALA A 4 4.94 -3.54 40.57
N ASP A 5 4.03 -2.70 41.01
CA ASP A 5 2.59 -2.95 41.05
C ASP A 5 2.07 -3.09 39.61
N HIS A 6 1.81 -4.32 39.19
CA HIS A 6 1.11 -4.65 37.95
C HIS A 6 -0.40 -4.73 38.27
N SER A 7 -1.01 -3.62 38.68
CA SER A 7 -2.46 -3.54 38.66
C SER A 7 -2.93 -3.57 37.21
N PRO A 8 -3.81 -4.50 36.84
CA PRO A 8 -4.42 -4.47 35.49
C PRO A 8 -5.20 -3.16 35.33
N VAL A 9 -4.97 -2.47 34.20
CA VAL A 9 -5.76 -1.30 33.83
C VAL A 9 -7.22 -1.76 33.78
N ASP A 10 -8.03 -1.19 34.67
CA ASP A 10 -9.47 -1.49 34.74
C ASP A 10 -10.16 -0.96 33.46
N VAL A 11 -10.39 -1.85 32.52
CA VAL A 11 -11.04 -1.55 31.21
C VAL A 11 -12.59 -1.51 31.35
N SER A 12 -13.10 -1.72 32.58
CA SER A 12 -14.54 -1.90 32.83
C SER A 12 -15.38 -0.62 32.72
N ASN A 13 -14.77 0.58 32.56
CA ASN A 13 -15.45 1.87 32.50
C ASN A 13 -15.36 2.62 31.15
N ALA A 14 -14.91 1.96 30.09
CA ALA A 14 -15.02 2.55 28.76
C ALA A 14 -16.52 2.51 28.36
N ARG A 15 -17.22 3.65 28.46
CA ARG A 15 -18.57 3.80 27.90
C ARG A 15 -18.55 3.33 26.44
N GLU A 16 -19.36 2.34 26.11
CA GLU A 16 -19.50 1.94 24.72
C GLU A 16 -19.83 3.19 23.89
N PRO A 17 -19.12 3.42 22.78
CA PRO A 17 -19.38 4.58 21.93
C PRO A 17 -20.85 4.54 21.49
N SER A 18 -21.56 5.66 21.58
CA SER A 18 -22.95 5.77 21.19
C SER A 18 -23.12 5.29 19.74
N TRP A 19 -24.29 4.78 19.38
CA TRP A 19 -24.59 4.34 18.00
C TRP A 19 -24.25 5.43 16.97
N LEU A 20 -24.54 6.68 17.27
CA LEU A 20 -24.21 7.85 16.45
C LEU A 20 -22.69 8.02 16.30
N SER A 21 -21.91 7.85 17.35
CA SER A 21 -20.44 8.00 17.27
C SER A 21 -19.79 6.85 16.50
N ARG A 22 -20.46 5.71 16.39
CA ARG A 22 -19.98 4.56 15.61
C ARG A 22 -20.33 4.68 14.11
N HIS A 23 -21.44 5.37 13.77
CA HIS A 23 -21.97 5.39 12.39
C HIS A 23 -21.94 6.79 11.74
N TRP A 24 -21.38 7.79 12.39
CA TRP A 24 -21.39 9.18 11.87
C TRP A 24 -20.80 9.29 10.46
N GLY A 25 -19.74 8.53 10.13
CA GLY A 25 -19.12 8.55 8.81
C GLY A 25 -20.06 8.04 7.71
N VAL A 26 -20.81 6.97 8.00
CA VAL A 26 -21.83 6.46 7.07
C VAL A 26 -22.97 7.47 6.88
N LEU A 27 -23.45 8.06 7.98
CA LEU A 27 -24.51 9.06 7.93
C LEU A 27 -24.09 10.30 7.14
N LEU A 28 -22.85 10.76 7.34
CA LEU A 28 -22.27 11.87 6.59
C LEU A 28 -22.15 11.55 5.10
N ALA A 29 -21.68 10.36 4.77
CA ALA A 29 -21.54 9.91 3.38
C ALA A 29 -22.89 9.84 2.67
N VAL A 30 -23.91 9.29 3.34
CA VAL A 30 -25.28 9.22 2.80
C VAL A 30 -25.87 10.63 2.65
N ALA A 31 -25.65 11.51 3.64
CA ALA A 31 -26.11 12.89 3.54
C ALA A 31 -25.47 13.63 2.37
N ALA A 32 -24.16 13.45 2.16
CA ALA A 32 -23.45 14.02 1.01
C ALA A 32 -23.97 13.48 -0.33
N LEU A 33 -24.18 12.15 -0.43
CA LEU A 33 -24.79 11.53 -1.60
C LEU A 33 -26.13 12.18 -1.95
N ILE A 34 -27.04 12.24 -0.96
CA ILE A 34 -28.38 12.83 -1.13
C ILE A 34 -28.29 14.29 -1.50
N THR A 35 -27.41 15.06 -0.81
CA THR A 35 -27.24 16.49 -1.10
C THR A 35 -26.83 16.70 -2.56
N VAL A 36 -25.82 15.99 -3.06
CA VAL A 36 -25.38 16.14 -4.45
C VAL A 36 -26.45 15.70 -5.44
N LEU A 37 -27.25 14.68 -5.12
CA LEU A 37 -28.36 14.23 -5.99
C LEU A 37 -29.51 15.26 -6.04
N LEU A 38 -29.73 16.04 -4.98
CA LEU A 38 -30.80 17.05 -4.90
C LEU A 38 -30.38 18.44 -5.43
N LEU A 39 -29.08 18.68 -5.61
CA LEU A 39 -28.60 19.93 -6.21
C LEU A 39 -29.08 20.06 -7.67
N PRO A 40 -29.36 21.27 -8.16
CA PRO A 40 -29.66 21.49 -9.56
C PRO A 40 -28.45 21.07 -10.41
N THR A 41 -28.71 20.32 -11.48
CA THR A 41 -27.64 19.85 -12.37
C THR A 41 -26.98 21.03 -13.07
N PRO A 42 -25.65 21.22 -12.97
CA PRO A 42 -24.96 22.30 -13.65
C PRO A 42 -25.15 22.23 -15.18
N THR A 43 -25.21 23.41 -15.81
CA THR A 43 -25.32 23.51 -17.27
C THR A 43 -24.14 22.81 -17.95
N GLY A 44 -24.44 21.87 -18.85
CA GLY A 44 -23.44 21.08 -19.54
C GLY A 44 -23.05 19.75 -18.87
N LEU A 45 -23.47 19.48 -17.64
CA LEU A 45 -23.23 18.20 -16.98
C LEU A 45 -24.43 17.25 -17.23
N PRO A 46 -24.24 16.06 -17.79
CA PRO A 46 -25.33 15.08 -17.90
C PRO A 46 -25.75 14.57 -16.52
N ILE A 47 -27.01 14.15 -16.36
CA ILE A 47 -27.53 13.58 -15.10
C ILE A 47 -26.68 12.40 -14.61
N ALA A 48 -26.16 11.57 -15.52
CA ALA A 48 -25.25 10.48 -15.17
C ALA A 48 -23.96 11.01 -14.53
N GLY A 49 -23.44 12.14 -15.00
CA GLY A 49 -22.25 12.79 -14.41
C GLY A 49 -22.51 13.30 -12.98
N GLN A 50 -23.67 13.95 -12.73
CA GLN A 50 -24.06 14.37 -11.39
C GLN A 50 -24.20 13.16 -10.44
N ARG A 51 -24.81 12.07 -10.88
CA ARG A 51 -24.94 10.84 -10.09
C ARG A 51 -23.57 10.20 -9.80
N THR A 52 -22.64 10.23 -10.78
CA THR A 52 -21.26 9.79 -10.54
C THR A 52 -20.55 10.64 -9.49
N LEU A 53 -20.72 11.98 -9.53
CA LEU A 53 -20.16 12.86 -8.50
C LEU A 53 -20.79 12.61 -7.12
N ALA A 54 -22.09 12.32 -7.05
CA ALA A 54 -22.73 11.96 -5.80
C ALA A 54 -22.15 10.65 -5.20
N ILE A 55 -21.94 9.65 -6.03
CA ILE A 55 -21.28 8.40 -5.61
C ILE A 55 -19.83 8.65 -5.20
N LEU A 56 -19.12 9.52 -5.91
CA LEU A 56 -17.75 9.88 -5.57
C LEU A 56 -17.66 10.59 -4.21
N ALA A 57 -18.57 11.53 -3.94
CA ALA A 57 -18.64 12.20 -2.64
C ALA A 57 -18.89 11.18 -1.50
N PHE A 58 -19.82 10.25 -1.70
CA PHE A 58 -20.06 9.13 -0.78
C PHE A 58 -18.79 8.31 -0.56
N ALA A 59 -18.13 7.88 -1.64
CA ALA A 59 -16.94 7.04 -1.59
C ALA A 59 -15.80 7.71 -0.82
N VAL A 60 -15.51 8.97 -1.14
CA VAL A 60 -14.43 9.75 -0.48
C VAL A 60 -14.70 9.85 1.03
N ILE A 61 -15.92 10.15 1.45
CA ILE A 61 -16.26 10.27 2.88
C ILE A 61 -16.12 8.91 3.58
N ILE A 62 -16.63 7.82 2.99
CA ILE A 62 -16.49 6.48 3.56
C ILE A 62 -15.02 6.09 3.73
N TRP A 63 -14.18 6.39 2.74
CA TRP A 63 -12.75 6.03 2.78
C TRP A 63 -11.96 6.92 3.74
N MET A 64 -12.26 8.21 3.83
CA MET A 64 -11.60 9.12 4.76
C MET A 64 -11.98 8.86 6.23
N THR A 65 -13.19 8.41 6.47
CA THR A 65 -13.70 8.14 7.82
C THR A 65 -13.48 6.69 8.25
N GLU A 66 -13.04 5.82 7.32
CA GLU A 66 -12.91 4.36 7.52
C GLU A 66 -14.21 3.73 8.11
N ALA A 67 -15.37 4.33 7.76
CA ALA A 67 -16.65 3.95 8.34
C ALA A 67 -17.17 2.58 7.88
N LEU A 68 -16.62 2.04 6.78
CA LEU A 68 -16.89 0.70 6.27
C LEU A 68 -15.57 0.03 5.85
N ASP A 69 -15.51 -1.28 6.01
CA ASP A 69 -14.42 -2.07 5.43
C ASP A 69 -14.29 -1.83 3.93
N TYR A 70 -13.06 -1.89 3.40
CA TYR A 70 -12.76 -1.64 1.99
C TYR A 70 -13.59 -2.51 1.03
N ALA A 71 -13.76 -3.81 1.34
CA ALA A 71 -14.59 -4.69 0.51
C ALA A 71 -16.07 -4.28 0.55
N VAL A 72 -16.58 -3.97 1.74
CA VAL A 72 -17.98 -3.56 1.93
C VAL A 72 -18.25 -2.25 1.21
N SER A 73 -17.38 -1.25 1.39
CA SER A 73 -17.49 0.05 0.72
C SER A 73 -17.52 -0.09 -0.80
N ALA A 74 -16.65 -0.93 -1.36
CA ALA A 74 -16.59 -1.17 -2.79
C ALA A 74 -17.87 -1.82 -3.33
N ILE A 75 -18.41 -2.82 -2.63
CA ILE A 75 -19.68 -3.49 -3.02
C ILE A 75 -20.85 -2.51 -2.97
N VAL A 76 -20.93 -1.66 -1.92
CA VAL A 76 -21.95 -0.61 -1.81
C VAL A 76 -21.82 0.39 -2.97
N ILE A 77 -20.62 0.83 -3.29
CA ILE A 77 -20.36 1.75 -4.41
C ILE A 77 -20.79 1.09 -5.74
N ALA A 78 -20.45 -0.19 -5.96
CA ALA A 78 -20.89 -0.91 -7.16
C ALA A 78 -22.41 -0.99 -7.27
N ALA A 79 -23.11 -1.25 -6.15
CA ALA A 79 -24.57 -1.25 -6.10
C ALA A 79 -25.14 0.16 -6.40
N LEU A 80 -24.59 1.20 -5.79
CA LEU A 80 -24.99 2.59 -6.08
C LEU A 80 -24.79 2.93 -7.56
N MET A 81 -23.64 2.53 -8.16
CA MET A 81 -23.41 2.71 -9.59
C MET A 81 -24.47 1.97 -10.43
N ALA A 82 -24.75 0.71 -10.12
CA ALA A 82 -25.74 -0.08 -10.86
C ALA A 82 -27.13 0.57 -10.85
N PHE A 83 -27.58 1.07 -9.71
CA PHE A 83 -28.92 1.68 -9.62
C PHE A 83 -28.92 3.12 -10.10
N LEU A 84 -28.05 4.00 -9.58
CA LEU A 84 -28.10 5.42 -9.91
C LEU A 84 -27.75 5.68 -11.37
N LEU A 85 -26.76 4.99 -11.95
CA LEU A 85 -26.43 5.13 -13.36
C LEU A 85 -27.39 4.34 -14.23
N GLY A 86 -27.88 3.17 -13.79
CA GLY A 86 -28.83 2.36 -14.53
C GLY A 86 -30.14 3.08 -14.82
N PHE A 87 -30.60 3.93 -13.90
CA PHE A 87 -31.79 4.79 -14.08
C PHE A 87 -31.46 6.16 -14.70
N SER A 88 -30.24 6.41 -15.16
CA SER A 88 -29.90 7.60 -15.93
C SER A 88 -30.02 7.32 -17.44
N HIS A 89 -30.17 8.38 -18.23
CA HIS A 89 -30.19 8.26 -19.68
C HIS A 89 -28.80 7.82 -20.18
N ASN A 90 -28.82 6.97 -21.21
CA ASN A 90 -27.59 6.50 -21.83
C ASN A 90 -26.92 7.69 -22.58
N PRO A 91 -25.65 8.02 -22.27
CA PRO A 91 -24.93 9.11 -22.95
C PRO A 91 -24.88 8.95 -24.48
N ALA A 92 -24.81 7.70 -24.97
CA ALA A 92 -24.79 7.41 -26.40
C ALA A 92 -26.18 7.47 -27.08
N ASN A 93 -27.26 7.31 -26.30
CA ASN A 93 -28.64 7.41 -26.76
C ASN A 93 -29.53 7.99 -25.65
N PRO A 94 -29.68 9.33 -25.57
CA PRO A 94 -30.43 10.00 -24.50
C PRO A 94 -31.92 9.66 -24.42
N LYS A 95 -32.47 8.94 -25.40
CA LYS A 95 -33.88 8.52 -25.41
C LYS A 95 -34.12 7.23 -24.59
N VAL A 96 -33.07 6.52 -24.21
CA VAL A 96 -33.14 5.23 -23.53
C VAL A 96 -32.37 5.31 -22.22
N LEU A 97 -32.88 4.64 -21.17
CA LEU A 97 -32.13 4.45 -19.93
C LEU A 97 -30.96 3.51 -20.16
N MET A 98 -29.88 3.70 -19.41
CA MET A 98 -28.69 2.85 -19.49
C MET A 98 -29.01 1.38 -19.12
N GLY A 99 -29.90 1.18 -18.14
CA GLY A 99 -30.21 -0.13 -17.59
C GLY A 99 -29.23 -0.59 -16.49
N THR A 100 -29.75 -1.25 -15.47
CA THR A 100 -28.95 -1.66 -14.31
C THR A 100 -27.87 -2.68 -14.66
N SER A 101 -28.11 -3.58 -15.64
CA SER A 101 -27.13 -4.57 -16.10
C SER A 101 -25.91 -3.89 -16.76
N ALA A 102 -26.14 -2.92 -17.65
CA ALA A 102 -25.06 -2.18 -18.29
C ALA A 102 -24.30 -1.32 -17.28
N ALA A 103 -25.00 -0.67 -16.35
CA ALA A 103 -24.37 0.10 -15.28
C ALA A 103 -23.54 -0.78 -14.32
N LEU A 104 -24.00 -2.00 -14.01
CA LEU A 104 -23.24 -2.96 -13.23
C LEU A 104 -21.97 -3.42 -13.97
N THR A 105 -22.08 -3.69 -15.27
CA THR A 105 -20.90 -3.99 -16.10
C THR A 105 -19.88 -2.83 -16.06
N LEU A 106 -20.36 -1.58 -16.12
CA LEU A 106 -19.49 -0.42 -15.96
C LEU A 106 -18.80 -0.36 -14.60
N ALA A 107 -19.53 -0.71 -13.52
CA ALA A 107 -18.94 -0.74 -12.17
C ALA A 107 -17.79 -1.76 -12.05
N PHE A 108 -17.81 -2.83 -12.84
CA PHE A 108 -16.81 -3.89 -12.83
C PHE A 108 -15.74 -3.76 -13.94
N ASN A 109 -15.84 -2.78 -14.83
CA ASN A 109 -14.87 -2.58 -15.92
C ASN A 109 -13.42 -2.39 -15.41
N GLY A 110 -13.23 -1.84 -14.22
CA GLY A 110 -11.92 -1.68 -13.62
C GLY A 110 -11.20 -3.00 -13.32
N PHE A 111 -11.93 -4.12 -13.25
CA PHE A 111 -11.32 -5.44 -13.06
C PHE A 111 -10.56 -5.94 -14.30
N ALA A 112 -10.85 -5.43 -15.47
CA ALA A 112 -10.12 -5.70 -16.72
C ALA A 112 -8.95 -4.70 -16.94
N ASN A 113 -8.59 -3.90 -15.95
CA ASN A 113 -7.55 -2.89 -16.06
C ASN A 113 -6.18 -3.47 -15.68
N THR A 114 -5.14 -3.20 -16.47
CA THR A 114 -3.76 -3.67 -16.24
C THR A 114 -3.18 -3.13 -14.91
N ALA A 115 -3.58 -1.94 -14.48
CA ALA A 115 -3.18 -1.41 -13.19
C ALA A 115 -3.69 -2.29 -12.02
N LEU A 116 -4.93 -2.81 -12.09
CA LEU A 116 -5.43 -3.72 -11.08
C LEU A 116 -4.69 -5.07 -11.11
N VAL A 117 -4.39 -5.59 -12.30
CA VAL A 117 -3.58 -6.82 -12.44
C VAL A 117 -2.22 -6.64 -11.77
N LEU A 118 -1.58 -5.49 -11.96
CA LEU A 118 -0.31 -5.19 -11.29
C LEU A 118 -0.47 -5.11 -9.76
N VAL A 119 -1.50 -4.40 -9.27
CA VAL A 119 -1.77 -4.29 -7.82
C VAL A 119 -2.01 -5.67 -7.21
N ALA A 120 -2.87 -6.48 -7.80
CA ALA A 120 -3.14 -7.82 -7.31
C ALA A 120 -1.87 -8.69 -7.32
N SER A 121 -1.11 -8.66 -8.42
CA SER A 121 0.17 -9.39 -8.54
C SER A 121 1.20 -8.93 -7.51
N ALA A 122 1.26 -7.63 -7.25
CA ALA A 122 2.12 -7.04 -6.23
C ALA A 122 1.81 -7.56 -4.81
N LEU A 123 0.54 -7.78 -4.49
CA LEU A 123 0.12 -8.36 -3.22
C LEU A 123 0.58 -9.82 -3.07
N PHE A 124 0.58 -10.60 -4.16
CA PHE A 124 1.16 -11.96 -4.16
C PHE A 124 2.66 -11.93 -3.91
N LEU A 125 3.39 -11.00 -4.54
CA LEU A 125 4.82 -10.83 -4.30
C LEU A 125 5.10 -10.47 -2.84
N ALA A 126 4.32 -9.55 -2.26
CA ALA A 126 4.41 -9.18 -0.86
C ALA A 126 4.11 -10.38 0.08
N ALA A 127 3.09 -11.19 -0.24
CA ALA A 127 2.78 -12.41 0.49
C ALA A 127 3.93 -13.44 0.42
N ALA A 128 4.59 -13.57 -0.73
CA ALA A 128 5.77 -14.44 -0.88
C ALA A 128 6.96 -13.94 -0.06
N MET A 129 7.22 -12.63 -0.06
CA MET A 129 8.28 -12.02 0.76
C MET A 129 8.09 -12.33 2.24
N THR A 130 6.90 -12.05 2.77
CA THR A 130 6.57 -12.33 4.18
C THR A 130 6.59 -13.83 4.49
N SER A 131 6.13 -14.69 3.58
CA SER A 131 6.09 -16.14 3.78
C SER A 131 7.47 -16.77 3.85
N THR A 132 8.40 -16.29 3.04
CA THR A 132 9.78 -16.78 3.01
C THR A 132 10.65 -16.15 4.09
N GLY A 133 10.34 -14.93 4.54
CA GLY A 133 11.16 -14.12 5.44
C GLY A 133 12.37 -13.47 4.75
N LEU A 134 12.36 -13.41 3.42
CA LEU A 134 13.44 -12.80 2.63
C LEU A 134 13.56 -11.30 2.94
N ASP A 135 12.45 -10.60 3.12
CA ASP A 135 12.36 -9.21 3.54
C ASP A 135 13.10 -8.97 4.86
N LYS A 136 12.84 -9.81 5.87
CA LYS A 136 13.51 -9.76 7.17
C LYS A 136 15.03 -9.98 7.03
N ARG A 137 15.44 -10.96 6.22
CA ARG A 137 16.86 -11.24 5.96
C ARG A 137 17.56 -10.06 5.30
N ILE A 138 16.94 -9.44 4.29
CA ILE A 138 17.47 -8.25 3.61
C ILE A 138 17.63 -7.11 4.60
N ALA A 139 16.60 -6.82 5.39
CA ALA A 139 16.62 -5.75 6.39
C ALA A 139 17.74 -5.94 7.41
N LEU A 140 17.86 -7.12 8.01
CA LEU A 140 18.90 -7.42 8.99
C LEU A 140 20.31 -7.36 8.39
N ASN A 141 20.50 -7.81 7.14
CA ASN A 141 21.79 -7.70 6.46
C ASN A 141 22.22 -6.25 6.22
N ILE A 142 21.31 -5.36 5.89
CA ILE A 142 21.60 -3.93 5.74
C ILE A 142 21.98 -3.34 7.10
N LEU A 143 21.15 -3.57 8.12
CA LEU A 143 21.36 -3.05 9.47
C LEU A 143 22.67 -3.55 10.10
N ALA A 144 23.05 -4.80 9.87
CA ALA A 144 24.31 -5.37 10.36
C ALA A 144 25.55 -4.66 9.80
N ARG A 145 25.43 -4.03 8.62
CA ARG A 145 26.56 -3.31 7.96
C ARG A 145 26.67 -1.84 8.34
N VAL A 146 25.59 -1.22 8.80
CA VAL A 146 25.52 0.25 9.01
C VAL A 146 26.18 0.66 10.34
N GLY A 147 26.26 -0.24 11.32
CA GLY A 147 26.87 0.03 12.63
C GLY A 147 25.86 0.37 13.72
N THR A 148 26.36 0.66 14.93
CA THR A 148 25.55 0.76 16.16
C THR A 148 25.42 2.16 16.72
N GLU A 149 26.02 3.16 16.07
CA GLU A 149 25.75 4.55 16.39
C GLU A 149 24.29 4.89 16.03
N THR A 150 23.63 5.62 16.87
CA THR A 150 22.22 5.98 16.69
C THR A 150 21.96 6.62 15.31
N ARG A 151 22.86 7.51 14.86
CA ARG A 151 22.77 8.13 13.53
C ARG A 151 22.81 7.09 12.42
N ASN A 152 23.70 6.13 12.52
CA ASN A 152 23.86 5.06 11.54
C ASN A 152 22.64 4.15 11.53
N VAL A 153 22.06 3.84 12.68
CA VAL A 153 20.83 3.02 12.78
C VAL A 153 19.65 3.72 12.09
N VAL A 154 19.50 5.04 12.23
CA VAL A 154 18.47 5.82 11.52
C VAL A 154 18.71 5.77 10.02
N ILE A 155 19.93 6.03 9.56
CA ILE A 155 20.29 5.92 8.13
C ILE A 155 20.06 4.50 7.62
N GLY A 156 20.44 3.49 8.40
CA GLY A 156 20.20 2.09 8.09
C GLY A 156 18.71 1.78 7.92
N THR A 157 17.87 2.30 8.78
CA THR A 157 16.41 2.15 8.69
C THR A 157 15.86 2.79 7.41
N ILE A 158 16.36 3.97 7.04
CA ILE A 158 16.00 4.63 5.79
C ILE A 158 16.45 3.80 4.58
N LEU A 159 17.68 3.29 4.60
CA LEU A 159 18.20 2.44 3.53
C LEU A 159 17.44 1.11 3.41
N VAL A 160 17.06 0.51 4.51
CA VAL A 160 16.21 -0.71 4.51
C VAL A 160 14.88 -0.41 3.84
N GLY A 161 14.20 0.66 4.24
CA GLY A 161 12.92 1.05 3.66
C GLY A 161 13.03 1.32 2.15
N PHE A 162 14.11 1.98 1.72
CA PHE A 162 14.42 2.21 0.31
C PHE A 162 14.60 0.89 -0.47
N VAL A 163 15.50 0.01 -0.02
CA VAL A 163 15.81 -1.24 -0.72
C VAL A 163 14.59 -2.16 -0.78
N ILE A 164 13.85 -2.28 0.33
CA ILE A 164 12.66 -3.14 0.36
C ILE A 164 11.55 -2.58 -0.54
N ALA A 165 11.48 -1.27 -0.77
CA ALA A 165 10.48 -0.68 -1.65
C ALA A 165 10.60 -1.12 -3.12
N PHE A 166 11.79 -1.51 -3.57
CA PHE A 166 11.98 -2.11 -4.90
C PHE A 166 11.44 -3.54 -5.00
N LEU A 167 11.41 -4.26 -3.90
CA LEU A 167 11.15 -5.70 -3.88
C LEU A 167 9.75 -6.04 -3.34
N VAL A 168 9.20 -5.18 -2.47
CA VAL A 168 7.90 -5.39 -1.82
C VAL A 168 6.94 -4.28 -2.21
N PRO A 169 6.10 -4.49 -3.22
CA PRO A 169 5.21 -3.46 -3.77
C PRO A 169 3.92 -3.28 -2.93
N SER A 170 4.07 -3.20 -1.62
CA SER A 170 2.98 -2.96 -0.67
C SER A 170 3.52 -2.28 0.59
N THR A 171 3.04 -1.08 0.89
CA THR A 171 3.41 -0.33 2.09
C THR A 171 3.07 -1.08 3.35
N THR A 172 1.86 -1.63 3.41
CA THR A 172 1.38 -2.39 4.58
C THR A 172 2.29 -3.59 4.85
N ALA A 173 2.66 -4.35 3.81
CA ALA A 173 3.57 -5.48 3.96
C ALA A 173 4.97 -5.04 4.40
N ARG A 174 5.50 -3.94 3.85
CA ARG A 174 6.80 -3.39 4.28
C ARG A 174 6.79 -2.98 5.74
N VAL A 175 5.78 -2.25 6.17
CA VAL A 175 5.64 -1.81 7.57
C VAL A 175 5.44 -3.02 8.48
N ALA A 176 4.61 -3.97 8.12
CA ALA A 176 4.38 -5.20 8.90
C ALA A 176 5.66 -6.03 9.09
N CYS A 177 6.55 -6.04 8.12
CA CYS A 177 7.86 -6.67 8.23
C CYS A 177 8.84 -5.85 9.09
N LEU A 178 8.93 -4.54 8.85
CA LEU A 178 9.95 -3.68 9.44
C LEU A 178 9.67 -3.33 10.90
N VAL A 179 8.40 -3.17 11.30
CA VAL A 179 8.02 -2.81 12.67
C VAL A 179 8.52 -3.84 13.70
N PRO A 180 8.32 -5.15 13.52
CA PRO A 180 8.88 -6.15 14.44
C PRO A 180 10.42 -6.11 14.54
N ILE A 181 11.11 -5.87 13.41
CA ILE A 181 12.57 -5.74 13.38
C ILE A 181 13.01 -4.51 14.18
N THR A 182 12.34 -3.37 13.97
CA THR A 182 12.60 -2.12 14.69
C THR A 182 12.36 -2.28 16.19
N LEU A 183 11.28 -2.95 16.59
CA LEU A 183 11.01 -3.28 17.99
C LEU A 183 12.07 -4.23 18.57
N GLY A 184 12.54 -5.18 17.78
CA GLY A 184 13.65 -6.07 18.14
C GLY A 184 14.93 -5.28 18.41
N ILE A 185 15.27 -4.31 17.58
CA ILE A 185 16.43 -3.41 17.75
C ILE A 185 16.26 -2.59 19.04
N ILE A 186 15.10 -1.95 19.25
CA ILE A 186 14.81 -1.17 20.45
C ILE A 186 14.98 -2.03 21.71
N SER A 187 14.46 -3.26 21.69
CA SER A 187 14.58 -4.21 22.81
C SER A 187 16.02 -4.68 23.02
N ALA A 188 16.74 -4.98 21.94
CA ALA A 188 18.14 -5.39 21.99
C ALA A 188 19.06 -4.28 22.53
N PHE A 189 18.67 -3.04 22.34
CA PHE A 189 19.36 -1.87 22.84
C PHE A 189 19.04 -1.55 24.31
N GLY A 190 18.17 -2.34 24.95
CA GLY A 190 17.78 -2.12 26.36
C GLY A 190 17.07 -0.79 26.61
N VAL A 191 16.57 -0.17 25.56
CA VAL A 191 15.94 1.16 25.61
C VAL A 191 14.46 1.02 25.88
N ASN A 192 13.92 1.92 26.71
CA ASN A 192 12.48 1.95 26.97
C ASN A 192 11.71 2.23 25.67
N ARG A 193 10.62 1.49 25.44
CA ARG A 193 9.73 1.70 24.28
C ARG A 193 9.10 3.09 24.21
N LYS A 194 9.08 3.82 25.32
CA LYS A 194 8.59 5.22 25.42
C LYS A 194 9.70 6.26 25.26
N SER A 195 10.94 5.87 24.96
CA SER A 195 12.07 6.77 24.75
C SER A 195 11.95 7.55 23.44
N ALA A 196 12.61 8.70 23.35
CA ALA A 196 12.68 9.48 22.12
C ALA A 196 13.35 8.67 20.97
N PHE A 197 14.38 7.88 21.30
CA PHE A 197 15.03 6.98 20.35
C PHE A 197 14.05 5.95 19.77
N ALA A 198 13.25 5.29 20.61
CA ALA A 198 12.27 4.30 20.16
C ALA A 198 11.20 4.94 19.25
N GLY A 199 10.67 6.10 19.66
CA GLY A 199 9.72 6.87 18.87
C GLY A 199 10.31 7.31 17.53
N MET A 200 11.51 7.88 17.54
CA MET A 200 12.24 8.28 16.34
C MET A 200 12.39 7.11 15.35
N LEU A 201 12.84 5.96 15.83
CA LEU A 201 13.10 4.80 14.98
C LEU A 201 11.81 4.23 14.38
N MET A 202 10.74 4.14 15.18
CA MET A 202 9.42 3.67 14.73
C MET A 202 8.82 4.60 13.68
N ILE A 203 8.85 5.91 13.91
CA ILE A 203 8.34 6.90 12.96
C ILE A 203 9.17 6.88 11.67
N THR A 204 10.51 6.85 11.79
CA THR A 204 11.40 6.76 10.62
C THR A 204 11.08 5.52 9.78
N THR A 205 10.84 4.37 10.40
CA THR A 205 10.48 3.12 9.71
C THR A 205 9.21 3.30 8.86
N VAL A 206 8.16 3.87 9.44
CA VAL A 206 6.87 4.06 8.75
C VAL A 206 6.97 5.14 7.68
N GLN A 207 7.61 6.27 7.99
CA GLN A 207 7.75 7.39 7.06
C GLN A 207 8.60 7.03 5.85
N THR A 208 9.66 6.25 6.02
CA THR A 208 10.47 5.78 4.88
C THR A 208 9.65 4.91 3.94
N ALA A 209 8.82 4.03 4.48
CA ALA A 209 7.91 3.23 3.65
C ALA A 209 6.92 4.11 2.86
N SER A 210 6.46 5.22 3.45
CA SER A 210 5.55 6.18 2.79
C SER A 210 6.26 7.02 1.73
N ILE A 211 7.48 7.50 1.98
CA ILE A 211 8.27 8.29 1.03
C ILE A 211 8.53 7.50 -0.25
N TRP A 212 9.03 6.28 -0.13
CA TRP A 212 9.37 5.45 -1.27
C TRP A 212 8.16 4.81 -1.96
N ASN A 213 6.96 4.97 -1.42
CA ASN A 213 5.72 4.74 -2.15
C ASN A 213 5.61 5.59 -3.40
N VAL A 214 5.93 6.88 -3.28
CA VAL A 214 5.90 7.80 -4.43
C VAL A 214 7.10 7.57 -5.34
N GLY A 215 8.27 7.27 -4.77
CA GLY A 215 9.53 7.17 -5.50
C GLY A 215 9.61 6.02 -6.52
N ILE A 216 8.84 4.95 -6.36
CA ILE A 216 8.94 3.74 -7.18
C ILE A 216 7.57 3.39 -7.76
N LYS A 217 7.49 3.23 -9.10
CA LYS A 217 6.25 2.95 -9.86
C LYS A 217 5.43 1.84 -9.21
N THR A 218 6.05 0.71 -8.93
CA THR A 218 5.42 -0.50 -8.40
C THR A 218 5.23 -0.53 -6.89
N ALA A 219 5.75 0.46 -6.15
CA ALA A 219 5.70 0.46 -4.69
C ALA A 219 4.31 0.74 -4.10
N ALA A 220 3.42 1.38 -4.88
CA ALA A 220 2.07 1.71 -4.44
C ALA A 220 1.06 1.67 -5.58
N ALA A 221 -0.14 1.19 -5.27
CA ALA A 221 -1.25 1.13 -6.21
C ALA A 221 -1.68 2.51 -6.73
N GLN A 222 -1.58 3.54 -5.91
CA GLN A 222 -1.90 4.92 -6.28
C GLN A 222 -1.08 5.43 -7.47
N ASN A 223 0.19 5.02 -7.57
CA ASN A 223 1.05 5.40 -8.70
C ASN A 223 0.49 4.87 -10.02
N MET A 224 -0.03 3.64 -10.01
CA MET A 224 -0.60 3.02 -11.22
C MET A 224 -1.86 3.73 -11.67
N VAL A 225 -2.69 4.17 -10.72
CA VAL A 225 -3.88 4.98 -11.04
C VAL A 225 -3.47 6.33 -11.63
N ALA A 226 -2.49 7.01 -11.02
CA ALA A 226 -1.95 8.28 -11.51
C ALA A 226 -1.36 8.13 -12.93
N ILE A 227 -0.57 7.08 -13.16
CA ILE A 227 0.01 6.76 -14.46
C ILE A 227 -1.09 6.57 -15.51
N GLY A 228 -2.12 5.77 -15.19
CA GLY A 228 -3.24 5.56 -16.11
C GLY A 228 -3.94 6.86 -16.53
N PHE A 229 -4.06 7.84 -15.62
CA PHE A 229 -4.58 9.17 -15.96
C PHE A 229 -3.62 9.97 -16.83
N ILE A 230 -2.33 9.97 -16.51
CA ILE A 230 -1.30 10.69 -17.26
C ILE A 230 -1.22 10.11 -18.68
N GLU A 231 -1.17 8.81 -18.83
CA GLU A 231 -1.13 8.12 -20.12
C GLU A 231 -2.37 8.45 -20.98
N LYS A 232 -3.55 8.43 -20.35
CA LYS A 232 -4.80 8.79 -21.03
C LYS A 232 -4.83 10.26 -21.46
N ALA A 233 -4.32 11.17 -20.62
CA ALA A 233 -4.33 12.61 -20.89
C ALA A 233 -3.31 13.03 -21.95
N PHE A 234 -2.14 12.41 -21.95
CA PHE A 234 -1.02 12.82 -22.80
C PHE A 234 -0.74 11.86 -23.97
N GLY A 235 -1.38 10.69 -24.02
CA GLY A 235 -1.19 9.68 -25.07
C GLY A 235 0.22 9.04 -25.05
N LYS A 236 0.93 9.11 -23.93
CA LYS A 236 2.30 8.58 -23.76
C LYS A 236 2.34 7.52 -22.68
N THR A 237 2.92 6.38 -23.00
CA THR A 237 3.19 5.32 -22.01
C THR A 237 4.32 5.74 -21.08
N ILE A 238 4.14 5.57 -19.78
CA ILE A 238 5.14 5.86 -18.75
C ILE A 238 5.79 4.55 -18.33
N THR A 239 7.05 4.34 -18.69
CA THR A 239 7.82 3.17 -18.30
C THR A 239 8.14 3.19 -16.80
N TRP A 240 8.61 2.06 -16.26
CA TRP A 240 9.03 1.99 -14.87
C TRP A 240 10.21 2.92 -14.58
N LEU A 241 11.15 3.01 -15.52
CA LEU A 241 12.34 3.87 -15.41
C LEU A 241 11.97 5.36 -15.51
N ASP A 242 11.05 5.75 -16.39
CA ASP A 242 10.57 7.13 -16.49
C ASP A 242 10.03 7.61 -15.15
N TRP A 243 9.20 6.78 -14.50
CA TRP A 243 8.67 7.09 -13.19
C TRP A 243 9.78 7.21 -12.14
N LEU A 244 10.73 6.27 -12.11
CA LEU A 244 11.83 6.31 -11.15
C LEU A 244 12.67 7.59 -11.31
N VAL A 245 13.04 7.94 -12.55
CA VAL A 245 13.83 9.15 -12.81
C VAL A 245 13.09 10.42 -12.39
N ALA A 246 11.78 10.48 -12.62
CA ALA A 246 10.96 11.62 -12.24
C ALA A 246 10.75 11.72 -10.71
N ALA A 247 10.54 10.61 -10.03
CA ALA A 247 10.13 10.57 -8.62
C ALA A 247 11.27 10.33 -7.62
N ALA A 248 12.39 9.72 -8.04
CA ALA A 248 13.53 9.46 -7.16
C ALA A 248 14.14 10.72 -6.53
N PRO A 249 14.29 11.87 -7.24
CA PRO A 249 14.77 13.10 -6.62
C PRO A 249 13.92 13.53 -5.41
N PHE A 250 12.59 13.43 -5.50
CA PHE A 250 11.69 13.67 -4.39
C PHE A 250 11.94 12.67 -3.25
N GLY A 251 12.02 11.38 -3.56
CA GLY A 251 12.29 10.33 -2.56
C GLY A 251 13.59 10.53 -1.80
N ILE A 252 14.66 10.90 -2.51
CA ILE A 252 15.97 11.20 -1.93
C ILE A 252 15.89 12.43 -1.04
N LEU A 253 15.34 13.54 -1.54
CA LEU A 253 15.21 14.79 -0.78
C LEU A 253 14.39 14.58 0.50
N MET A 254 13.26 13.89 0.39
CA MET A 254 12.41 13.59 1.54
C MET A 254 13.07 12.63 2.53
N SER A 255 13.90 11.68 2.07
CA SER A 255 14.68 10.81 2.96
C SER A 255 15.74 11.59 3.74
N ILE A 256 16.39 12.54 3.10
CA ILE A 256 17.34 13.47 3.76
C ILE A 256 16.58 14.35 4.76
N ALA A 257 15.47 14.94 4.36
CA ALA A 257 14.61 15.74 5.23
C ALA A 257 14.12 14.93 6.44
N LEU A 258 13.67 13.69 6.23
CA LEU A 258 13.25 12.78 7.28
C LEU A 258 14.36 12.56 8.32
N TYR A 259 15.60 12.31 7.87
CA TYR A 259 16.72 12.13 8.77
C TYR A 259 16.92 13.37 9.67
N PHE A 260 16.96 14.58 9.09
CA PHE A 260 17.16 15.81 9.86
C PHE A 260 15.96 16.12 10.76
N VAL A 261 14.75 16.04 10.25
CA VAL A 261 13.52 16.31 11.03
C VAL A 261 13.46 15.37 12.24
N MET A 262 13.65 14.08 12.05
CA MET A 262 13.56 13.11 13.13
C MET A 262 14.67 13.28 14.18
N THR A 263 15.90 13.54 13.75
CA THR A 263 17.04 13.75 14.66
C THR A 263 16.94 15.09 15.42
N LEU A 264 16.30 16.10 14.85
CA LEU A 264 16.07 17.41 15.50
C LEU A 264 14.85 17.40 16.43
N MET A 265 13.74 16.80 16.00
CA MET A 265 12.49 16.79 16.78
C MET A 265 12.51 15.76 17.92
N MET A 266 13.21 14.65 17.73
CA MET A 266 13.32 13.56 18.71
C MET A 266 14.80 13.21 18.90
N PRO A 267 15.59 14.10 19.53
CA PRO A 267 17.00 13.84 19.76
C PRO A 267 17.17 12.57 20.62
N PRO A 268 17.95 11.60 20.16
CA PRO A 268 18.12 10.35 20.87
C PRO A 268 18.89 10.57 22.19
N GLU A 269 18.42 9.95 23.26
CA GLU A 269 19.07 9.99 24.58
C GLU A 269 20.41 9.26 24.59
N ILE A 270 20.62 8.35 23.63
CA ILE A 270 21.82 7.51 23.52
C ILE A 270 22.55 7.78 22.20
N LYS A 271 23.86 7.92 22.26
CA LYS A 271 24.69 8.16 21.08
C LYS A 271 25.14 6.86 20.40
N SER A 272 25.36 5.82 21.17
CA SER A 272 25.73 4.49 20.70
C SER A 272 25.19 3.44 21.64
N VAL A 273 25.02 2.21 21.13
CA VAL A 273 24.49 1.10 21.92
C VAL A 273 25.53 0.01 22.04
N PRO A 274 26.10 -0.20 23.22
CA PRO A 274 26.96 -1.34 23.47
C PRO A 274 26.21 -2.65 23.20
N GLY A 275 26.82 -3.56 22.42
CA GLY A 275 26.20 -4.86 22.09
C GLY A 275 25.12 -4.84 20.99
N GLY A 276 24.75 -3.68 20.46
CA GLY A 276 23.71 -3.59 19.41
C GLY A 276 24.08 -4.34 18.13
N ARG A 277 25.35 -4.35 17.77
CA ARG A 277 25.85 -5.11 16.61
C ARG A 277 25.71 -6.62 16.81
N ASP A 278 26.00 -7.10 18.01
CA ASP A 278 25.91 -8.52 18.34
C ASP A 278 24.45 -8.98 18.38
N ALA A 279 23.54 -8.12 18.85
CA ALA A 279 22.12 -8.40 18.85
C ALA A 279 21.52 -8.50 17.42
N ILE A 280 21.91 -7.59 16.51
CA ILE A 280 21.50 -7.65 15.12
C ILE A 280 22.11 -8.89 14.44
N ARG A 281 23.38 -9.16 14.72
CA ARG A 281 24.10 -10.33 14.19
C ARG A 281 23.47 -11.62 14.68
N LYS A 282 23.17 -11.73 15.98
CA LYS A 282 22.43 -12.84 16.54
C LYS A 282 21.07 -13.05 15.87
N SER A 283 20.31 -11.97 15.68
CA SER A 283 19.03 -12.05 14.96
C SER A 283 19.19 -12.53 13.51
N LEU A 284 20.31 -12.23 12.86
CA LEU A 284 20.63 -12.73 11.53
C LEU A 284 21.05 -14.20 11.57
N ASP A 285 21.85 -14.60 12.56
CA ASP A 285 22.30 -15.97 12.76
C ASP A 285 21.12 -16.88 13.12
N ASP A 286 20.15 -16.40 13.91
CA ASP A 286 18.91 -17.12 14.24
C ASP A 286 18.03 -17.43 13.02
N LEU A 287 18.19 -16.70 11.91
CA LEU A 287 17.54 -17.04 10.65
C LEU A 287 18.13 -18.27 9.97
N GLY A 288 19.33 -18.66 10.36
CA GLY A 288 20.06 -19.75 9.76
C GLY A 288 20.45 -19.53 8.29
N PRO A 289 20.87 -20.58 7.58
CA PRO A 289 21.24 -20.47 6.17
C PRO A 289 20.05 -20.13 5.29
N MET A 290 20.32 -19.48 4.16
CA MET A 290 19.30 -19.07 3.20
C MET A 290 18.56 -20.29 2.62
N LYS A 291 17.24 -20.36 2.85
CA LYS A 291 16.38 -21.46 2.37
C LYS A 291 16.24 -21.43 0.86
N LEU A 292 15.89 -22.56 0.26
CA LEU A 292 15.69 -22.66 -1.19
C LEU A 292 14.55 -21.73 -1.66
N SER A 293 13.49 -21.58 -0.88
CA SER A 293 12.37 -20.66 -1.17
C SER A 293 12.81 -19.19 -1.20
N GLU A 294 13.68 -18.79 -0.26
CA GLU A 294 14.26 -17.43 -0.24
C GLU A 294 15.13 -17.19 -1.48
N LYS A 295 15.97 -18.17 -1.86
CA LYS A 295 16.82 -18.09 -3.06
C LYS A 295 15.99 -17.96 -4.33
N LYS A 296 14.96 -18.81 -4.49
CA LYS A 296 14.04 -18.75 -5.64
C LYS A 296 13.34 -17.38 -5.71
N LEU A 297 12.82 -16.90 -4.58
CA LEU A 297 12.15 -15.60 -4.54
C LEU A 297 13.11 -14.45 -4.86
N LEU A 298 14.33 -14.49 -4.33
CA LEU A 298 15.34 -13.48 -4.63
C LEU A 298 15.65 -13.43 -6.14
N VAL A 299 15.84 -14.58 -6.77
CA VAL A 299 16.08 -14.67 -8.22
C VAL A 299 14.89 -14.12 -8.99
N ILE A 300 13.66 -14.53 -8.67
CA ILE A 300 12.44 -14.04 -9.32
C ILE A 300 12.32 -12.52 -9.14
N SER A 301 12.53 -12.00 -7.94
CA SER A 301 12.41 -10.57 -7.66
C SER A 301 13.48 -9.73 -8.37
N LEU A 302 14.72 -10.20 -8.42
CA LEU A 302 15.80 -9.52 -9.14
C LEU A 302 15.58 -9.55 -10.66
N THR A 303 15.13 -10.69 -11.20
CA THR A 303 14.77 -10.81 -12.62
C THR A 303 13.61 -9.88 -12.95
N LEU A 304 12.59 -9.84 -12.11
CA LEU A 304 11.44 -8.95 -12.29
C LEU A 304 11.86 -7.48 -12.25
N LEU A 305 12.70 -7.09 -11.30
CA LEU A 305 13.26 -5.73 -11.22
C LEU A 305 14.08 -5.39 -12.47
N ALA A 306 14.89 -6.32 -12.96
CA ALA A 306 15.64 -6.13 -14.21
C ALA A 306 14.68 -5.95 -15.40
N CYS A 307 13.63 -6.74 -15.52
CA CYS A 307 12.60 -6.57 -16.54
C CYS A 307 11.95 -5.18 -16.45
N TRP A 308 11.56 -4.73 -15.25
CA TRP A 308 10.97 -3.40 -15.08
C TRP A 308 11.93 -2.27 -15.46
N ALA A 309 13.19 -2.37 -15.05
CA ALA A 309 14.21 -1.35 -15.34
C ALA A 309 14.57 -1.29 -16.83
N THR A 310 14.35 -2.35 -17.59
CA THR A 310 14.68 -2.44 -19.01
C THR A 310 13.45 -2.37 -19.93
N GLU A 311 12.26 -2.11 -19.36
CA GLU A 311 11.02 -1.89 -20.09
C GLU A 311 11.19 -0.75 -21.11
N GLY A 312 10.84 -1.01 -22.37
CA GLY A 312 10.95 -0.04 -23.46
C GLY A 312 12.37 0.17 -24.03
N VAL A 313 13.40 -0.45 -23.42
CA VAL A 313 14.81 -0.39 -23.86
C VAL A 313 15.27 -1.72 -24.46
N LEU A 314 15.16 -2.81 -23.70
CA LEU A 314 15.58 -4.14 -24.13
C LEU A 314 14.40 -5.01 -24.60
N HIS A 315 13.21 -4.71 -24.17
CA HIS A 315 11.98 -5.46 -24.50
C HIS A 315 10.74 -4.56 -24.40
N SER A 316 9.64 -5.01 -25.00
CA SER A 316 8.34 -4.33 -25.00
C SER A 316 7.33 -4.91 -24.00
N PHE A 317 7.76 -5.80 -23.09
CA PHE A 317 6.86 -6.36 -22.09
C PHE A 317 6.56 -5.30 -21.02
N ASP A 318 5.28 -5.01 -20.81
CA ASP A 318 4.84 -4.05 -19.79
C ASP A 318 5.03 -4.59 -18.36
N THR A 319 5.09 -3.67 -17.41
CA THR A 319 5.29 -3.97 -15.98
C THR A 319 4.24 -4.96 -15.44
N SER A 320 2.97 -4.87 -15.88
CA SER A 320 1.89 -5.74 -15.37
C SER A 320 2.03 -7.17 -15.86
N THR A 321 2.36 -7.35 -17.15
CA THR A 321 2.59 -8.66 -17.77
C THR A 321 3.76 -9.39 -17.13
N THR A 322 4.88 -8.71 -16.91
CA THR A 322 6.04 -9.32 -16.25
C THR A 322 5.73 -9.69 -14.81
N THR A 323 4.95 -8.87 -14.11
CA THR A 323 4.59 -9.14 -12.71
C THR A 323 3.64 -10.32 -12.56
N ILE A 324 2.59 -10.42 -13.40
CA ILE A 324 1.69 -11.59 -13.34
C ILE A 324 2.40 -12.88 -13.74
N THR A 325 3.36 -12.81 -14.66
CA THR A 325 4.21 -13.95 -15.01
C THR A 325 5.05 -14.40 -13.82
N ALA A 326 5.64 -13.47 -13.07
CA ALA A 326 6.38 -13.81 -11.85
C ALA A 326 5.47 -14.47 -10.81
N VAL A 327 4.21 -14.01 -10.64
CA VAL A 327 3.23 -14.66 -9.76
C VAL A 327 2.92 -16.09 -10.23
N ALA A 328 2.72 -16.30 -11.53
CA ALA A 328 2.50 -17.63 -12.07
C ALA A 328 3.67 -18.57 -11.74
N LEU A 329 4.91 -18.12 -11.91
CA LEU A 329 6.11 -18.89 -11.55
C LEU A 329 6.18 -19.18 -10.03
N MET A 330 5.82 -18.21 -9.18
CA MET A 330 5.82 -18.38 -7.72
C MET A 330 4.79 -19.42 -7.24
N LEU A 331 3.67 -19.56 -7.95
CA LEU A 331 2.58 -20.47 -7.59
C LEU A 331 2.65 -21.82 -8.32
N MET A 332 3.54 -21.99 -9.30
CA MET A 332 3.60 -23.18 -10.13
C MET A 332 4.04 -24.40 -9.31
N PRO A 333 3.32 -25.53 -9.37
CA PRO A 333 3.70 -26.74 -8.66
C PRO A 333 5.12 -27.21 -9.00
N GLY A 334 5.89 -27.62 -8.01
CA GLY A 334 7.27 -28.15 -8.15
C GLY A 334 8.36 -27.07 -8.22
N ILE A 335 8.18 -26.02 -8.97
CA ILE A 335 9.17 -24.94 -9.11
C ILE A 335 8.85 -23.71 -8.25
N GLY A 336 7.60 -23.53 -7.88
CA GLY A 336 7.11 -22.38 -7.14
C GLY A 336 7.66 -22.27 -5.72
N ILE A 337 7.20 -21.24 -5.02
CA ILE A 337 7.66 -20.85 -3.69
C ILE A 337 6.58 -21.16 -2.65
N MET A 338 5.32 -21.02 -3.03
CA MET A 338 4.14 -21.23 -2.20
C MET A 338 2.97 -21.77 -3.02
N THR A 339 2.03 -22.41 -2.33
CA THR A 339 0.79 -22.88 -2.94
C THR A 339 -0.27 -21.77 -2.92
N TRP A 340 -1.31 -21.92 -3.76
CA TRP A 340 -2.47 -21.04 -3.74
C TRP A 340 -3.12 -20.95 -2.34
N LYS A 341 -3.24 -22.10 -1.66
CA LYS A 341 -3.81 -22.18 -0.30
C LYS A 341 -3.03 -21.38 0.73
N GLU A 342 -1.72 -21.29 0.58
CA GLU A 342 -0.84 -20.50 1.46
C GLU A 342 -0.87 -19.02 1.12
N ALA A 343 -1.03 -18.68 -0.16
CA ALA A 343 -1.08 -17.30 -0.63
C ALA A 343 -2.43 -16.62 -0.32
N GLN A 344 -3.53 -17.31 -0.64
CA GLN A 344 -4.88 -16.76 -0.58
C GLN A 344 -5.23 -16.00 0.73
N PRO A 345 -4.99 -16.53 1.94
CA PRO A 345 -5.33 -15.86 3.18
C PRO A 345 -4.46 -14.64 3.47
N LYS A 346 -3.33 -14.47 2.77
CA LYS A 346 -2.38 -13.35 2.94
C LYS A 346 -2.68 -12.19 1.99
N ILE A 347 -3.56 -12.39 1.02
CA ILE A 347 -3.95 -11.36 0.08
C ILE A 347 -5.11 -10.56 0.67
N PRO A 348 -4.98 -9.23 0.81
CA PRO A 348 -6.09 -8.37 1.24
C PRO A 348 -7.08 -8.18 0.08
N TRP A 349 -7.95 -9.16 -0.15
CA TRP A 349 -8.93 -9.18 -1.23
C TRP A 349 -9.84 -7.95 -1.23
N GLY A 350 -10.14 -7.41 -0.04
CA GLY A 350 -10.89 -6.15 0.08
C GLY A 350 -10.22 -4.99 -0.66
N THR A 351 -8.90 -4.92 -0.61
CA THR A 351 -8.12 -3.93 -1.36
C THR A 351 -8.23 -4.15 -2.88
N VAL A 352 -8.17 -5.40 -3.34
CA VAL A 352 -8.32 -5.73 -4.77
C VAL A 352 -9.70 -5.30 -5.28
N ILE A 353 -10.76 -5.62 -4.53
CA ILE A 353 -12.13 -5.24 -4.88
C ILE A 353 -12.28 -3.71 -4.88
N LEU A 354 -11.74 -3.04 -3.85
CA LEU A 354 -11.75 -1.58 -3.75
C LEU A 354 -11.13 -0.92 -4.98
N PHE A 355 -9.94 -1.37 -5.40
CA PHE A 355 -9.25 -0.81 -6.57
C PHE A 355 -10.00 -1.10 -7.86
N GLY A 356 -10.56 -2.31 -8.04
CA GLY A 356 -11.34 -2.66 -9.21
C GLY A 356 -12.56 -1.75 -9.40
N ILE A 357 -13.33 -1.53 -8.36
CA ILE A 357 -14.50 -0.63 -8.39
C ILE A 357 -14.05 0.84 -8.47
N GLY A 358 -13.02 1.25 -7.72
CA GLY A 358 -12.51 2.62 -7.71
C GLY A 358 -12.01 3.07 -9.09
N ILE A 359 -11.24 2.23 -9.80
CA ILE A 359 -10.78 2.51 -11.17
C ILE A 359 -11.97 2.69 -12.13
N SER A 360 -13.01 1.87 -11.98
CA SER A 360 -14.23 1.99 -12.79
C SER A 360 -14.94 3.32 -12.56
N GLN A 361 -15.04 3.77 -11.31
CA GLN A 361 -15.72 5.00 -10.91
C GLN A 361 -14.96 6.24 -11.42
N ILE A 362 -13.66 6.32 -11.15
CA ILE A 362 -12.83 7.48 -11.49
C ILE A 362 -12.67 7.63 -13.00
N GLY A 363 -12.53 6.55 -13.74
CA GLY A 363 -12.41 6.57 -15.21
C GLY A 363 -13.60 7.18 -15.94
N ARG A 364 -14.72 7.44 -15.26
CA ARG A 364 -15.96 8.00 -15.81
C ARG A 364 -16.29 9.42 -15.33
N ALA A 365 -15.60 9.95 -14.33
CA ALA A 365 -15.82 11.32 -13.86
C ALA A 365 -15.43 12.39 -14.92
N HIS A 366 -14.87 11.96 -16.05
CA HIS A 366 -14.42 12.80 -17.16
C HIS A 366 -15.24 12.65 -18.44
N VAL A 367 -16.42 12.01 -18.40
CA VAL A 367 -17.32 11.86 -19.57
C VAL A 367 -18.52 12.75 -19.46
#